data_c851871dba677f0ea5225881c543b2e7
#
_entry.id   c851871dba677f0ea5225881c543b2e7
#
_cell.length_a   1.000
_cell.length_b   1.000
_cell.length_c   1.000
_cell.angle_alpha   90.00
_cell.angle_beta   90.00
_cell.angle_gamma   90.00
#
_symmetry.space_group_name_H-M   'P 1'
#
loop_
_entity.id
_entity.type
_entity.pdbx_description
1 polymer ?
#
loop_
_entity_poly.entity_id
_entity_poly.type
_entity_poly.pdbx_seq_one_letter_code
_entity_poly.pdbx_strand_id
1 'polypeptide(L)' 'MRFRVEVNTLDGKLSYERDTPSDVLDVAEGGKQSLGVTITDTQEGKTYGPEEFRTRFGH' A
#
# COMPACT_ATOMS: atom_id res chain seq x y z
N MET A 1 -13.09 -3.33 -3.67
CA MET A 1 -11.87 -2.52 -3.70
C MET A 1 -10.72 -3.33 -4.22
N ARG A 2 -9.90 -2.73 -5.06
CA ARG A 2 -8.85 -3.48 -5.72
C ARG A 2 -7.59 -3.64 -4.87
N PHE A 3 -7.24 -2.59 -4.14
CA PHE A 3 -5.97 -2.59 -3.41
C PHE A 3 -6.18 -2.50 -1.92
N ARG A 4 -5.38 -3.25 -1.18
CA ARG A 4 -5.33 -3.16 0.27
C ARG A 4 -3.93 -2.70 0.67
N VAL A 5 -3.87 -1.62 1.44
CA VAL A 5 -2.60 -1.10 1.96
C VAL A 5 -2.54 -1.39 3.45
N GLU A 6 -1.51 -2.11 3.86
CA GLU A 6 -1.30 -2.43 5.27
C GLU A 6 -0.09 -1.66 5.76
N VAL A 7 -0.30 -0.87 6.81
CA VAL A 7 0.75 -0.05 7.41
C VAL A 7 1.06 -0.61 8.78
N ASN A 8 2.29 -1.06 8.99
CA ASN A 8 2.73 -1.61 10.27
C ASN A 8 3.24 -0.48 11.15
N THR A 9 2.72 -0.41 12.38
CA THR A 9 3.11 0.59 13.36
C THR A 9 3.50 -0.10 14.66
N LEU A 10 4.09 0.68 15.58
CA LEU A 10 4.43 0.15 16.90
C LEU A 10 3.19 -0.28 17.68
N ASP A 11 2.05 0.35 17.40
CA ASP A 11 0.81 0.03 18.11
C ASP A 11 -0.02 -1.04 17.40
N GLY A 12 0.43 -1.53 16.27
CA GLY A 12 -0.29 -2.56 15.53
C GLY A 12 -0.25 -2.30 14.03
N LYS A 13 -1.24 -2.84 13.35
CA LYS A 13 -1.33 -2.76 11.90
C LYS A 13 -2.59 -2.01 11.50
N LEU A 14 -2.44 -1.05 10.60
CA LEU A 14 -3.57 -0.33 10.01
C LEU A 14 -3.80 -0.84 8.59
N SER A 15 -5.06 -1.00 8.23
CA SER A 15 -5.45 -1.47 6.90
C SER A 15 -6.30 -0.42 6.20
N TYR A 16 -5.98 -0.16 4.95
CA TYR A 16 -6.73 0.78 4.11
C TYR A 16 -7.07 0.09 2.81
N GLU A 17 -8.24 0.40 2.26
CA GLU A 17 -8.64 -0.12 0.97
C GLU A 17 -8.84 1.02 -0.01
N ARG A 18 -8.28 0.88 -1.20
CA ARG A 18 -8.32 1.92 -2.23
C ARG A 18 -8.56 1.26 -3.58
N ASP A 19 -9.09 2.04 -4.51
CA ASP A 19 -9.45 1.52 -5.85
C ASP A 19 -8.43 1.88 -6.92
N THR A 20 -7.66 2.93 -6.72
CA THR A 20 -6.72 3.41 -7.73
C THR A 20 -5.29 3.42 -7.21
N PRO A 21 -4.29 3.23 -8.11
CA PRO A 21 -2.89 3.31 -7.69
C PRO A 21 -2.51 4.67 -7.10
N SER A 22 -3.08 5.74 -7.61
CA SER A 22 -2.80 7.08 -7.09
C SER A 22 -3.18 7.20 -5.62
N ASP A 23 -4.37 6.69 -5.27
CA ASP A 23 -4.84 6.72 -3.89
C ASP A 23 -3.99 5.82 -3.00
N VAL A 24 -3.56 4.67 -3.54
CA VAL A 24 -2.68 3.75 -2.81
C VAL A 24 -1.35 4.45 -2.48
N LEU A 25 -0.79 5.15 -3.45
CA LEU A 25 0.48 5.85 -3.24
C LEU A 25 0.36 6.97 -2.21
N ASP A 26 -0.80 7.63 -2.17
CA ASP A 26 -1.06 8.65 -1.14
C ASP A 26 -1.02 8.04 0.26
N VAL A 27 -1.63 6.88 0.43
CA VAL A 27 -1.61 6.18 1.72
C VAL A 27 -0.19 5.74 2.06
N ALA A 28 0.52 5.20 1.07
CA ALA A 28 1.90 4.74 1.28
C ALA A 28 2.82 5.90 1.67
N GLU A 29 2.63 7.07 1.06
CA GLU A 29 3.39 8.26 1.42
C GLU A 29 3.15 8.65 2.87
N GLY A 30 1.88 8.59 3.31
CA GLY A 30 1.54 8.90 4.70
C GLY A 30 2.13 7.90 5.68
N GLY A 31 2.42 6.67 5.23
CA GLY A 31 2.99 5.63 6.07
C GLY A 31 4.50 5.53 6.03
N LYS A 32 5.19 6.54 5.50
CA LYS A 32 6.64 6.50 5.33
C LYS A 32 7.42 6.28 6.63
N GLN A 33 6.90 6.81 7.73
CA GLN A 33 7.57 6.71 9.02
C GLN A 33 7.15 5.49 9.82
N SER A 34 6.34 4.63 9.23
CA SER A 34 5.93 3.39 9.87
C SER A 34 7.04 2.34 9.78
N LEU A 35 6.81 1.19 10.44
CA LEU A 35 7.73 0.06 10.39
C LEU A 35 7.77 -0.60 9.02
N GLY A 36 6.74 -0.43 8.22
CA GLY A 36 6.69 -0.98 6.88
C GLY A 36 5.31 -0.82 6.29
N VAL A 37 5.24 -0.84 4.96
CA VAL A 37 3.99 -0.73 4.21
C VAL A 37 3.94 -1.89 3.23
N THR A 38 2.82 -2.59 3.19
CA THR A 38 2.59 -3.69 2.25
C THR A 38 1.33 -3.38 1.45
N ILE A 39 1.42 -3.49 0.14
CA ILE A 39 0.30 -3.23 -0.75
C ILE A 39 -0.07 -4.53 -1.45
N THR A 40 -1.34 -4.93 -1.33
CA THR A 40 -1.84 -6.15 -1.95
C THR A 40 -2.83 -5.78 -3.05
N ASP A 41 -2.58 -6.31 -4.25
CA ASP A 41 -3.54 -6.24 -5.35
C ASP A 41 -4.46 -7.44 -5.22
N THR A 42 -5.66 -7.21 -4.69
CA THR A 42 -6.60 -8.30 -4.43
C THR A 42 -7.15 -8.90 -5.72
N GLN A 43 -7.11 -8.14 -6.81
CA GLN A 43 -7.60 -8.64 -8.09
C GLN A 43 -6.63 -9.66 -8.69
N GLU A 44 -5.33 -9.44 -8.56
CA GLU A 44 -4.32 -10.34 -9.09
C GLU A 44 -3.72 -11.26 -8.03
N GLY A 45 -4.00 -10.99 -6.76
CA GLY A 45 -3.45 -11.78 -5.66
C GLY A 45 -1.97 -11.57 -5.45
N LYS A 46 -1.45 -10.39 -5.80
CA LYS A 46 -0.03 -10.08 -5.67
C LYS A 46 0.22 -9.03 -4.60
N THR A 47 1.38 -9.13 -3.96
CA THR A 47 1.79 -8.22 -2.90
C THR A 47 3.01 -7.43 -3.34
N TYR A 48 3.01 -6.14 -3.02
CA TYR A 48 4.09 -5.23 -3.40
C TYR A 48 4.56 -4.43 -2.20
N GLY A 49 5.85 -4.09 -2.19
CA GLY A 49 6.34 -3.03 -1.32
C GLY A 49 5.99 -1.66 -1.93
N PRO A 50 6.17 -0.57 -1.15
CA PRO A 50 5.82 0.76 -1.67
C PRO A 50 6.61 1.15 -2.91
N GLU A 51 7.90 0.84 -2.94
CA GLU A 51 8.73 1.18 -4.10
C GLU A 51 8.41 0.32 -5.30
N GLU A 52 8.18 -0.97 -5.08
CA GLU A 52 7.77 -1.87 -6.15
C GLU A 52 6.46 -1.43 -6.76
N PHE A 53 5.52 -1.02 -5.91
CA PHE A 53 4.23 -0.56 -6.38
C PHE A 53 4.36 0.71 -7.20
N ARG A 54 5.20 1.64 -6.75
CA ARG A 54 5.43 2.88 -7.49
C ARG A 54 6.04 2.60 -8.86
N THR A 55 7.00 1.68 -8.92
CA THR A 55 7.63 1.32 -10.18
C THR A 55 6.64 0.68 -11.15
N ARG A 56 5.74 -0.14 -10.61
CA ARG A 56 4.77 -0.88 -11.43
C ARG A 56 3.61 -0.01 -11.89
N PHE A 57 3.08 0.83 -11.02
CA PHE A 57 1.84 1.59 -11.27
C PHE A 57 2.02 3.10 -11.29
N GLY A 58 3.08 3.62 -10.69
CA GLY A 58 3.32 5.06 -10.67
C GLY A 58 4.09 5.51 -11.89
N HIS A 59 3.64 6.62 -12.47
CA HIS A 59 4.32 7.19 -13.63
C HIS A 59 4.64 8.64 -13.40
#